data_7b10cecd8939882957a27c5d38e25b77
#
_entry.id   7b10cecd8939882957a27c5d38e25b77
#
_cell.length_a   1.000
_cell.length_b   1.000
_cell.length_c   1.000
_cell.angle_alpha   90.00
_cell.angle_beta   90.00
_cell.angle_gamma   90.00
#
_symmetry.space_group_name_H-M   'P 1'
#
loop_
_entity.id
_entity.type
_entity.pdbx_description
1 polymer ?
#
loop_
_entity_poly.entity_id
_entity_poly.type
_entity_poly.pdbx_seq_one_letter_code
_entity_poly.pdbx_strand_id
1 'polypeptide(L)'
;MRPEDYACAAQWLTLGQNEGAQVEDLTEQIRRASGEGTVGRLIERINAAFPPGQTIGETIEALRGPVKTVVITYIYVVDGDDRLLGVVTMRDLVFSERSKTLAEVMLRDVFALRADMPLEDAMKLVLDKHYPAYPVVDASGRLRGLVRGQTMFEARAIDLSAQPGTMVGVEKEERLATSFPRSLKMRHPWLQLNLLTAFLAAAVVGAFQDTLDRLVILALFLPVLAGQSGNTGCQALAVTLRGITLGELKPGAERRLVSKETGLGLLNGVGVGLFAAAGMYVTALGQHQSQPLLLAFVVFLAMVTSCIASGLSGAMIPLTLKRFGLDPATASAIFLTTATDVVSMGLLLGLATILIR
;
A
#
# COMPACT_ATOMS: atom_id res chain seq x y z
N MET A 1 27.70 -30.40 32.23
CA MET A 1 26.83 -30.21 31.05
C MET A 1 26.79 -31.58 30.35
N ARG A 2 25.61 -32.12 30.15
CA ARG A 2 25.44 -33.47 29.61
C ARG A 2 25.41 -33.46 28.08
N PRO A 3 25.75 -34.54 27.39
CA PRO A 3 25.76 -34.62 25.93
C PRO A 3 24.38 -34.36 25.26
N GLU A 4 23.32 -34.45 26.03
CA GLU A 4 21.94 -34.27 25.60
C GLU A 4 21.59 -32.81 25.25
N ASP A 5 22.37 -31.84 25.77
CA ASP A 5 22.15 -30.37 25.52
C ASP A 5 22.57 -29.94 24.09
N TYR A 6 23.25 -30.82 23.34
CA TYR A 6 23.73 -30.56 21.98
C TYR A 6 22.79 -31.05 20.87
N ALA A 7 21.75 -31.79 21.22
CA ALA A 7 20.89 -32.43 20.23
C ALA A 7 20.05 -31.41 19.42
N CYS A 8 19.68 -30.28 20.00
CA CYS A 8 18.82 -29.30 19.35
C CYS A 8 19.58 -28.46 18.29
N ALA A 9 20.80 -28.00 18.59
CA ALA A 9 21.62 -27.26 17.64
C ALA A 9 22.10 -28.13 16.45
N ALA A 10 22.28 -29.44 16.66
CA ALA A 10 22.58 -30.39 15.59
C ALA A 10 21.40 -30.60 14.64
N GLN A 11 20.18 -30.35 15.09
CA GLN A 11 18.96 -30.50 14.29
C GLN A 11 18.87 -29.51 13.14
N TRP A 12 19.42 -28.30 13.29
CA TRP A 12 19.48 -27.30 12.22
C TRP A 12 20.47 -27.67 11.10
N LEU A 13 21.54 -28.39 11.42
CA LEU A 13 22.55 -28.81 10.45
C LEU A 13 22.23 -30.17 9.81
N THR A 14 21.54 -31.09 10.52
CA THR A 14 21.24 -32.46 10.04
C THR A 14 19.98 -32.57 9.20
N LEU A 15 19.05 -31.61 9.25
CA LEU A 15 17.84 -31.57 8.41
C LEU A 15 18.13 -31.40 6.92
N GLY A 16 19.38 -31.11 6.52
CA GLY A 16 19.81 -31.00 5.14
C GLY A 16 20.37 -32.27 4.50
N GLN A 17 20.56 -33.37 5.25
CA GLN A 17 21.26 -34.57 4.77
C GLN A 17 20.48 -35.89 4.81
N ASN A 18 19.23 -35.93 5.28
CA ASN A 18 18.46 -37.19 5.28
C ASN A 18 17.22 -37.11 4.39
N GLU A 19 17.16 -38.10 3.53
CA GLU A 19 16.21 -38.42 2.51
C GLU A 19 14.73 -38.46 2.96
N GLY A 20 13.84 -37.85 2.17
CA GLY A 20 12.58 -38.47 1.76
C GLY A 20 11.49 -38.70 2.78
N ALA A 21 11.34 -37.89 3.83
CA ALA A 21 10.11 -37.84 4.62
C ALA A 21 9.77 -36.38 4.97
N GLN A 22 8.68 -35.90 4.41
CA GLN A 22 7.86 -34.74 4.66
C GLN A 22 7.89 -34.19 6.11
N VAL A 23 9.01 -33.67 6.57
CA VAL A 23 9.01 -32.69 7.64
C VAL A 23 8.91 -31.33 6.94
N GLU A 24 7.70 -30.81 6.86
CA GLU A 24 7.46 -29.43 6.42
C GLU A 24 8.43 -28.53 7.22
N ASP A 25 9.35 -27.85 6.52
CA ASP A 25 10.31 -26.93 7.16
C ASP A 25 9.52 -25.94 8.04
N LEU A 26 9.88 -25.80 9.29
CA LEU A 26 9.25 -24.89 10.26
C LEU A 26 9.13 -23.47 9.69
N THR A 27 10.10 -23.05 8.89
CA THR A 27 10.09 -21.77 8.18
C THR A 27 8.91 -21.69 7.21
N GLU A 28 8.61 -22.78 6.47
CA GLU A 28 7.50 -22.83 5.54
C GLU A 28 6.15 -22.88 6.27
N GLN A 29 6.07 -23.55 7.42
CA GLN A 29 4.87 -23.55 8.26
C GLN A 29 4.58 -22.13 8.78
N ILE A 30 5.59 -21.41 9.26
CA ILE A 30 5.45 -20.02 9.71
C ILE A 30 5.04 -19.13 8.55
N ARG A 31 5.65 -19.28 7.36
CA ARG A 31 5.33 -18.53 6.17
C ARG A 31 3.85 -18.71 5.77
N ARG A 32 3.33 -19.94 5.81
CA ARG A 32 1.92 -20.23 5.50
C ARG A 32 0.95 -19.75 6.59
N ALA A 33 1.35 -19.84 7.86
CA ALA A 33 0.53 -19.37 8.98
C ALA A 33 0.50 -17.85 9.13
N SER A 34 1.50 -17.16 8.58
CA SER A 34 1.62 -15.70 8.65
C SER A 34 0.67 -15.02 7.66
N GLY A 35 -0.02 -13.98 8.13
CA GLY A 35 -0.89 -13.16 7.31
C GLY A 35 -0.15 -12.45 6.16
N GLU A 36 -0.88 -12.14 5.11
CA GLU A 36 -0.34 -11.31 4.03
C GLU A 36 0.12 -9.95 4.58
N GLY A 37 1.24 -9.45 4.06
CA GLY A 37 1.81 -8.18 4.51
C GLY A 37 2.52 -8.22 5.86
N THR A 38 2.81 -9.39 6.42
CA THR A 38 3.63 -9.54 7.64
C THR A 38 5.06 -9.99 7.33
N VAL A 39 5.98 -9.74 8.28
CA VAL A 39 7.39 -10.16 8.19
C VAL A 39 7.51 -11.68 8.04
N GLY A 40 6.69 -12.45 8.75
CA GLY A 40 6.69 -13.91 8.71
C GLY A 40 6.44 -14.50 7.32
N ARG A 41 5.75 -13.77 6.44
CA ARG A 41 5.54 -14.18 5.04
C ARG A 41 6.82 -14.18 4.21
N LEU A 42 7.80 -13.36 4.58
CA LEU A 42 9.08 -13.18 3.89
C LEU A 42 10.24 -13.93 4.55
N ILE A 43 9.96 -14.71 5.59
CA ILE A 43 10.98 -15.40 6.38
C ILE A 43 11.77 -16.41 5.53
N GLU A 44 13.08 -16.42 5.72
CA GLU A 44 14.00 -17.38 5.12
C GLU A 44 14.60 -18.29 6.21
N ARG A 45 15.01 -19.49 5.81
CA ARG A 45 15.65 -20.47 6.71
C ARG A 45 17.00 -19.97 7.21
N ILE A 46 17.29 -20.24 8.48
CA ILE A 46 18.60 -19.99 9.08
C ILE A 46 19.48 -21.19 8.81
N ASN A 47 20.68 -20.92 8.30
CA ASN A 47 21.69 -21.97 8.01
C ASN A 47 22.91 -21.89 8.94
N ALA A 48 22.91 -20.97 9.92
CA ALA A 48 24.00 -20.74 10.85
C ALA A 48 23.47 -20.31 12.22
N ALA A 49 23.01 -21.27 13.02
CA ALA A 49 22.62 -21.07 14.42
C ALA A 49 23.38 -22.08 15.29
N PHE A 50 24.01 -21.61 16.37
CA PHE A 50 24.89 -22.42 17.21
C PHE A 50 24.72 -22.03 18.68
N PRO A 51 25.07 -22.98 19.62
CA PRO A 51 25.01 -22.71 21.05
C PRO A 51 26.16 -21.80 21.50
N PRO A 52 25.98 -21.04 22.60
CA PRO A 52 26.93 -20.05 23.08
C PRO A 52 28.29 -20.62 23.50
N GLY A 53 28.32 -21.89 23.91
CA GLY A 53 29.56 -22.58 24.35
C GLY A 53 30.42 -23.11 23.20
N GLN A 54 29.95 -23.08 21.95
CA GLN A 54 30.71 -23.54 20.80
C GLN A 54 31.87 -22.59 20.50
N THR A 55 33.04 -23.13 20.16
CA THR A 55 34.22 -22.33 19.83
C THR A 55 34.17 -21.78 18.41
N ILE A 56 34.89 -20.70 18.16
CA ILE A 56 35.07 -20.09 16.82
C ILE A 56 35.63 -21.16 15.85
N GLY A 57 36.61 -21.97 16.29
CA GLY A 57 37.19 -23.01 15.47
C GLY A 57 36.20 -24.08 15.03
N GLU A 58 35.40 -24.61 15.95
CA GLU A 58 34.32 -25.57 15.67
C GLU A 58 33.24 -24.97 14.75
N THR A 59 32.90 -23.72 14.96
CA THR A 59 31.90 -23.00 14.14
C THR A 59 32.39 -22.83 12.69
N ILE A 60 33.66 -22.48 12.49
CA ILE A 60 34.25 -22.36 11.14
C ILE A 60 34.22 -23.73 10.43
N GLU A 61 34.58 -24.82 11.12
CA GLU A 61 34.55 -26.17 10.52
C GLU A 61 33.11 -26.59 10.15
N ALA A 62 32.12 -26.30 11.02
CA ALA A 62 30.72 -26.58 10.74
C ALA A 62 30.16 -25.78 9.54
N LEU A 63 30.64 -24.56 9.31
CA LEU A 63 30.21 -23.71 8.23
C LEU A 63 30.84 -24.01 6.86
N ARG A 64 31.93 -24.83 6.80
CA ARG A 64 32.64 -25.16 5.54
C ARG A 64 31.74 -25.77 4.46
N GLY A 65 30.76 -26.54 4.84
CA GLY A 65 29.79 -27.14 3.93
C GLY A 65 28.75 -26.11 3.46
N PRO A 66 27.95 -25.57 4.39
CA PRO A 66 26.86 -24.62 4.09
C PRO A 66 27.29 -23.37 3.30
N VAL A 67 28.45 -22.78 3.58
CA VAL A 67 28.98 -21.58 2.90
C VAL A 67 29.16 -21.79 1.39
N LYS A 68 29.33 -23.02 0.91
CA LYS A 68 29.46 -23.30 -0.53
C LYS A 68 28.16 -23.15 -1.30
N THR A 69 27.02 -23.28 -0.63
CA THR A 69 25.70 -23.33 -1.24
C THR A 69 24.81 -22.16 -0.86
N VAL A 70 25.09 -21.53 0.30
CA VAL A 70 24.25 -20.45 0.84
C VAL A 70 25.11 -19.28 1.31
N VAL A 71 24.66 -18.05 1.05
CA VAL A 71 25.29 -16.83 1.58
C VAL A 71 24.94 -16.70 3.06
N ILE A 72 25.94 -16.82 3.92
CA ILE A 72 25.81 -16.66 5.37
C ILE A 72 26.38 -15.28 5.74
N THR A 73 25.52 -14.40 6.22
CA THR A 73 25.90 -13.03 6.62
C THR A 73 26.22 -12.96 8.10
N TYR A 74 25.43 -13.66 8.92
CA TYR A 74 25.52 -13.68 10.37
C TYR A 74 25.42 -15.08 10.91
N ILE A 75 26.10 -15.30 12.04
CA ILE A 75 25.96 -16.49 12.86
C ILE A 75 25.08 -16.11 14.06
N TYR A 76 23.98 -16.81 14.24
CA TYR A 76 23.06 -16.60 15.34
C TYR A 76 23.44 -17.50 16.51
N VAL A 77 23.45 -16.92 17.71
CA VAL A 77 23.71 -17.65 18.93
C VAL A 77 22.41 -17.87 19.68
N VAL A 78 22.05 -19.13 19.92
CA VAL A 78 20.78 -19.51 20.55
C VAL A 78 21.01 -20.39 21.77
N ASP A 79 20.10 -20.35 22.76
CA ASP A 79 20.10 -21.26 23.88
C ASP A 79 19.43 -22.61 23.53
N GLY A 80 19.32 -23.51 24.55
CA GLY A 80 18.70 -24.84 24.39
C GLY A 80 17.20 -24.79 24.04
N ASP A 81 16.53 -23.63 24.20
CA ASP A 81 15.14 -23.40 23.85
C ASP A 81 14.97 -22.59 22.54
N ASP A 82 16.03 -22.48 21.73
CA ASP A 82 16.11 -21.70 20.49
C ASP A 82 15.94 -20.18 20.68
N ARG A 83 16.09 -19.64 21.88
CA ARG A 83 16.02 -18.20 22.11
C ARG A 83 17.27 -17.51 21.59
N LEU A 84 17.07 -16.39 20.89
CA LEU A 84 18.17 -15.60 20.35
C LEU A 84 18.93 -14.91 21.49
N LEU A 85 20.21 -15.27 21.69
CA LEU A 85 21.10 -14.70 22.69
C LEU A 85 22.03 -13.62 22.12
N GLY A 86 22.43 -13.80 20.85
CA GLY A 86 23.41 -12.91 20.23
C GLY A 86 23.62 -13.19 18.75
N VAL A 87 24.46 -12.37 18.15
CA VAL A 87 24.88 -12.49 16.74
C VAL A 87 26.39 -12.33 16.67
N VAL A 88 27.05 -13.18 15.87
CA VAL A 88 28.46 -13.05 15.50
C VAL A 88 28.52 -12.70 14.02
N THR A 89 29.28 -11.65 13.67
CA THR A 89 29.50 -11.28 12.26
C THR A 89 30.58 -12.16 11.65
N MET A 90 30.55 -12.31 10.31
CA MET A 90 31.64 -13.02 9.60
C MET A 90 33.02 -12.38 9.86
N ARG A 91 33.08 -11.08 10.05
CA ARG A 91 34.31 -10.37 10.42
C ARG A 91 34.84 -10.88 11.77
N ASP A 92 33.97 -10.92 12.77
CA ASP A 92 34.37 -11.33 14.12
C ASP A 92 34.77 -12.80 14.16
N LEU A 93 34.12 -13.67 13.35
CA LEU A 93 34.49 -15.06 13.17
C LEU A 93 35.92 -15.25 12.60
N VAL A 94 36.30 -14.40 11.63
CA VAL A 94 37.59 -14.48 10.94
C VAL A 94 38.73 -13.91 11.80
N PHE A 95 38.48 -12.83 12.54
CA PHE A 95 39.52 -12.09 13.28
C PHE A 95 39.63 -12.51 14.77
N SER A 96 38.73 -13.34 15.28
CA SER A 96 38.80 -13.82 16.65
C SER A 96 39.67 -15.07 16.76
N GLU A 97 40.25 -15.29 17.96
CA GLU A 97 41.01 -16.52 18.27
C GLU A 97 40.10 -17.76 18.21
N ARG A 98 40.56 -18.81 17.58
CA ARG A 98 39.83 -20.07 17.38
C ARG A 98 39.35 -20.73 18.67
N SER A 99 40.03 -20.48 19.79
CA SER A 99 39.75 -21.06 21.12
C SER A 99 38.61 -20.33 21.84
N LYS A 100 38.27 -19.09 21.45
CA LYS A 100 37.17 -18.32 22.07
C LYS A 100 35.83 -18.93 21.75
N THR A 101 34.91 -18.84 22.71
CA THR A 101 33.52 -19.28 22.53
C THR A 101 32.69 -18.19 21.82
N LEU A 102 31.59 -18.59 21.20
CA LEU A 102 30.66 -17.65 20.58
C LEU A 102 30.09 -16.66 21.61
N ALA A 103 29.87 -17.09 22.86
CA ALA A 103 29.41 -16.27 23.96
C ALA A 103 30.34 -15.11 24.32
N GLU A 104 31.65 -15.26 24.09
CA GLU A 104 32.68 -14.26 24.36
C GLU A 104 32.77 -13.20 23.26
N VAL A 105 32.36 -13.55 22.04
CA VAL A 105 32.55 -12.69 20.83
C VAL A 105 31.24 -12.11 20.34
N MET A 106 30.09 -12.72 20.71
CA MET A 106 28.78 -12.29 20.19
C MET A 106 28.38 -10.88 20.64
N LEU A 107 27.70 -10.18 19.75
CA LEU A 107 26.93 -9.00 20.07
C LEU A 107 25.61 -9.40 20.73
N ARG A 108 25.36 -8.93 21.96
CA ARG A 108 24.21 -9.35 22.78
C ARG A 108 22.96 -8.50 22.55
N ASP A 109 23.13 -7.25 22.18
CA ASP A 109 22.01 -6.35 21.87
C ASP A 109 21.61 -6.51 20.39
N VAL A 110 20.86 -7.57 20.12
CA VAL A 110 20.45 -7.93 18.77
C VAL A 110 19.10 -7.32 18.45
N PHE A 111 19.07 -6.47 17.43
CA PHE A 111 17.83 -6.03 16.87
C PHE A 111 17.16 -7.18 16.09
N ALA A 112 15.99 -7.61 16.53
CA ALA A 112 15.21 -8.68 15.93
C ALA A 112 13.81 -8.20 15.56
N LEU A 113 13.26 -8.72 14.46
CA LEU A 113 11.88 -8.48 14.04
C LEU A 113 10.96 -9.59 14.56
N ARG A 114 9.68 -9.27 14.75
CA ARG A 114 8.67 -10.29 15.08
C ARG A 114 8.02 -10.82 13.82
N ALA A 115 7.73 -12.11 13.78
CA ALA A 115 7.08 -12.75 12.63
C ALA A 115 5.67 -12.20 12.36
N ASP A 116 4.92 -11.83 13.41
CA ASP A 116 3.57 -11.29 13.31
C ASP A 116 3.50 -9.78 13.00
N MET A 117 4.66 -9.11 12.94
CA MET A 117 4.75 -7.67 12.69
C MET A 117 4.35 -7.34 11.24
N PRO A 118 3.51 -6.30 11.02
CA PRO A 118 3.25 -5.77 9.69
C PRO A 118 4.55 -5.33 8.98
N LEU A 119 4.67 -5.65 7.71
CA LEU A 119 5.87 -5.32 6.91
C LEU A 119 6.15 -3.82 6.89
N GLU A 120 5.09 -3.00 6.85
CA GLU A 120 5.22 -1.53 6.87
C GLU A 120 5.90 -1.03 8.15
N ASP A 121 5.52 -1.58 9.31
CA ASP A 121 6.11 -1.18 10.60
C ASP A 121 7.53 -1.71 10.75
N ALA A 122 7.78 -2.95 10.29
CA ALA A 122 9.13 -3.49 10.22
C ALA A 122 10.05 -2.63 9.35
N MET A 123 9.56 -2.18 8.18
CA MET A 123 10.32 -1.30 7.27
C MET A 123 10.72 0.02 7.95
N LYS A 124 9.80 0.65 8.71
CA LYS A 124 10.13 1.89 9.46
C LYS A 124 11.27 1.65 10.47
N LEU A 125 11.26 0.49 11.14
CA LEU A 125 12.28 0.14 12.14
C LEU A 125 13.65 -0.17 11.52
N VAL A 126 13.68 -0.73 10.31
CA VAL A 126 14.94 -1.13 9.64
C VAL A 126 15.58 -0.02 8.80
N LEU A 127 14.83 1.05 8.47
CA LEU A 127 15.32 2.16 7.64
C LEU A 127 16.63 2.77 8.17
N ASP A 128 16.75 2.92 9.49
CA ASP A 128 17.92 3.51 10.13
C ASP A 128 19.03 2.48 10.48
N LYS A 129 18.75 1.18 10.34
CA LYS A 129 19.65 0.11 10.80
C LYS A 129 20.61 -0.37 9.71
N HIS A 130 20.19 -0.39 8.46
CA HIS A 130 20.98 -0.75 7.27
C HIS A 130 21.66 -2.13 7.36
N TYR A 131 21.08 -3.10 8.08
CA TYR A 131 21.62 -4.46 8.15
C TYR A 131 21.21 -5.27 6.91
N PRO A 132 22.09 -6.11 6.36
CA PRO A 132 21.75 -6.95 5.21
C PRO A 132 20.69 -8.03 5.52
N ALA A 133 20.64 -8.51 6.78
CA ALA A 133 19.64 -9.48 7.24
C ALA A 133 19.24 -9.21 8.69
N TYR A 134 17.99 -9.51 9.00
CA TYR A 134 17.38 -9.31 10.32
C TYR A 134 16.88 -10.65 10.84
N PRO A 135 17.26 -11.08 12.05
CA PRO A 135 16.67 -12.25 12.68
C PRO A 135 15.18 -12.01 12.97
N VAL A 136 14.40 -13.06 12.79
CA VAL A 136 12.97 -13.04 13.08
C VAL A 136 12.66 -13.96 14.23
N VAL A 137 11.99 -13.43 15.25
CA VAL A 137 11.64 -14.16 16.47
C VAL A 137 10.12 -14.24 16.66
N ASP A 138 9.69 -15.23 17.44
CA ASP A 138 8.30 -15.31 17.91
C ASP A 138 8.07 -14.46 19.17
N ALA A 139 6.85 -14.52 19.71
CA ALA A 139 6.48 -13.81 20.94
C ALA A 139 7.26 -14.25 22.19
N SER A 140 7.88 -15.43 22.19
CA SER A 140 8.71 -15.96 23.28
C SER A 140 10.20 -15.64 23.10
N GLY A 141 10.59 -14.94 22.03
CA GLY A 141 11.98 -14.61 21.69
C GLY A 141 12.75 -15.76 21.02
N ARG A 142 12.06 -16.82 20.60
CA ARG A 142 12.69 -17.93 19.89
C ARG A 142 12.96 -17.54 18.44
N LEU A 143 14.14 -17.85 17.97
CA LEU A 143 14.58 -17.60 16.60
C LEU A 143 13.80 -18.51 15.63
N ARG A 144 13.14 -17.91 14.65
CA ARG A 144 12.28 -18.64 13.69
C ARG A 144 12.79 -18.59 12.27
N GLY A 145 13.65 -17.61 11.98
CA GLY A 145 14.24 -17.43 10.67
C GLY A 145 14.95 -16.10 10.57
N LEU A 146 15.25 -15.71 9.35
CA LEU A 146 15.77 -14.39 9.03
C LEU A 146 14.95 -13.76 7.88
N VAL A 147 15.01 -12.47 7.75
CA VAL A 147 14.52 -11.76 6.57
C VAL A 147 15.63 -10.84 6.06
N ARG A 148 15.84 -10.82 4.75
CA ARG A 148 16.81 -9.92 4.14
C ARG A 148 16.21 -8.55 3.93
N GLY A 149 16.99 -7.51 4.19
CA GLY A 149 16.57 -6.15 3.91
C GLY A 149 16.13 -5.97 2.45
N GLN A 150 16.88 -6.52 1.50
CA GLN A 150 16.55 -6.49 0.08
C GLN A 150 15.17 -7.10 -0.21
N THR A 151 14.86 -8.28 0.33
CA THR A 151 13.56 -8.96 0.14
C THR A 151 12.39 -8.12 0.68
N MET A 152 12.60 -7.45 1.83
CA MET A 152 11.60 -6.53 2.39
C MET A 152 11.36 -5.32 1.46
N PHE A 153 12.45 -4.71 0.94
CA PHE A 153 12.35 -3.59 0.01
C PHE A 153 11.69 -3.98 -1.31
N GLU A 154 12.03 -5.15 -1.86
CA GLU A 154 11.42 -5.68 -3.09
C GLU A 154 9.91 -5.92 -2.90
N ALA A 155 9.51 -6.55 -1.80
CA ALA A 155 8.09 -6.77 -1.48
C ALA A 155 7.34 -5.43 -1.37
N ARG A 156 7.93 -4.44 -0.72
CA ARG A 156 7.33 -3.11 -0.60
C ARG A 156 7.26 -2.36 -1.93
N ALA A 157 8.29 -2.47 -2.77
CA ALA A 157 8.30 -1.87 -4.10
C ALA A 157 7.19 -2.44 -4.99
N ILE A 158 6.91 -3.75 -4.89
CA ILE A 158 5.80 -4.40 -5.58
C ILE A 158 4.46 -3.82 -5.11
N ASP A 159 4.24 -3.71 -3.80
CA ASP A 159 3.01 -3.13 -3.24
C ASP A 159 2.80 -1.68 -3.72
N LEU A 160 3.86 -0.86 -3.65
CA LEU A 160 3.81 0.54 -4.12
C LEU A 160 3.52 0.64 -5.61
N SER A 161 4.11 -0.25 -6.43
CA SER A 161 3.89 -0.27 -7.87
C SER A 161 2.49 -0.74 -8.26
N ALA A 162 1.84 -1.55 -7.43
CA ALA A 162 0.47 -2.01 -7.64
C ALA A 162 -0.60 -0.95 -7.28
N GLN A 163 -0.26 0.03 -6.45
CA GLN A 163 -1.20 1.02 -5.92
C GLN A 163 -2.03 1.76 -7.00
N PRO A 164 -1.45 2.24 -8.11
CA PRO A 164 -2.25 2.87 -9.17
C PRO A 164 -3.28 1.92 -9.81
N GLY A 165 -2.95 0.64 -9.90
CA GLY A 165 -3.87 -0.39 -10.39
C GLY A 165 -5.03 -0.64 -9.43
N THR A 166 -4.72 -0.81 -8.14
CA THR A 166 -5.75 -1.04 -7.11
C THR A 166 -6.74 0.12 -6.97
N MET A 167 -6.32 1.35 -7.21
CA MET A 167 -7.21 2.52 -7.23
C MET A 167 -8.34 2.37 -8.24
N VAL A 168 -8.11 1.72 -9.36
CA VAL A 168 -9.08 1.51 -10.44
C VAL A 168 -9.64 0.09 -10.50
N GLY A 169 -9.42 -0.72 -9.45
CA GLY A 169 -9.95 -2.08 -9.35
C GLY A 169 -9.13 -3.14 -10.09
N VAL A 170 -7.82 -2.91 -10.31
CA VAL A 170 -6.90 -3.95 -10.80
C VAL A 170 -6.26 -4.64 -9.60
N GLU A 171 -6.31 -5.97 -9.59
CA GLU A 171 -5.73 -6.79 -8.53
C GLU A 171 -4.19 -6.68 -8.51
N LYS A 172 -3.59 -6.73 -7.30
CA LYS A 172 -2.13 -6.62 -7.10
C LYS A 172 -1.34 -7.73 -7.78
N GLU A 173 -1.95 -8.89 -7.92
CA GLU A 173 -1.36 -10.10 -8.53
C GLU A 173 -1.36 -10.07 -10.05
N GLU A 174 -2.12 -9.15 -10.67
CA GLU A 174 -2.19 -9.07 -12.11
C GLU A 174 -0.88 -8.55 -12.71
N ARG A 175 -0.34 -9.28 -13.68
CA ARG A 175 0.91 -8.99 -14.39
C ARG A 175 0.69 -9.01 -15.90
N LEU A 176 1.62 -8.49 -16.66
CA LEU A 176 1.58 -8.56 -18.14
C LEU A 176 1.48 -10.00 -18.66
N ALA A 177 2.08 -10.96 -17.95
CA ALA A 177 2.03 -12.38 -18.30
C ALA A 177 0.74 -13.10 -17.84
N THR A 178 -0.17 -12.41 -17.15
CA THR A 178 -1.44 -13.02 -16.72
C THR A 178 -2.27 -13.42 -17.93
N SER A 179 -2.81 -14.64 -17.94
CA SER A 179 -3.61 -15.15 -19.06
C SER A 179 -4.91 -14.36 -19.21
N PHE A 180 -5.37 -14.18 -20.46
CA PHE A 180 -6.57 -13.43 -20.79
C PHE A 180 -7.82 -13.81 -19.97
N PRO A 181 -8.18 -15.11 -19.80
CA PRO A 181 -9.36 -15.48 -18.99
C PRO A 181 -9.22 -15.07 -17.52
N ARG A 182 -8.00 -15.15 -16.97
CA ARG A 182 -7.73 -14.77 -15.59
C ARG A 182 -7.83 -13.25 -15.42
N SER A 183 -7.25 -12.46 -16.33
CA SER A 183 -7.37 -11.00 -16.31
C SER A 183 -8.84 -10.55 -16.41
N LEU A 184 -9.62 -11.18 -17.30
CA LEU A 184 -11.04 -10.89 -17.42
C LEU A 184 -11.79 -11.15 -16.10
N LYS A 185 -11.54 -12.29 -15.46
CA LYS A 185 -12.15 -12.65 -14.17
C LYS A 185 -11.79 -11.66 -13.06
N MET A 186 -10.56 -11.15 -13.05
CA MET A 186 -10.07 -10.22 -12.03
C MET A 186 -10.66 -8.81 -12.21
N ARG A 187 -10.73 -8.30 -13.44
CA ARG A 187 -11.18 -6.92 -13.73
C ARG A 187 -12.69 -6.77 -13.84
N HIS A 188 -13.39 -7.78 -14.38
CA HIS A 188 -14.81 -7.68 -14.73
C HIS A 188 -15.73 -7.31 -13.56
N PRO A 189 -15.57 -7.84 -12.33
CA PRO A 189 -16.39 -7.44 -11.19
C PRO A 189 -16.32 -5.95 -10.87
N TRP A 190 -15.12 -5.38 -10.94
CA TRP A 190 -14.89 -3.95 -10.68
C TRP A 190 -15.50 -3.07 -11.78
N LEU A 191 -15.45 -3.52 -13.04
CA LEU A 191 -16.11 -2.82 -14.15
C LEU A 191 -17.64 -2.85 -14.00
N GLN A 192 -18.21 -3.96 -13.53
CA GLN A 192 -19.65 -4.03 -13.25
C GLN A 192 -20.05 -3.11 -12.10
N LEU A 193 -19.25 -3.05 -11.04
CA LEU A 193 -19.48 -2.10 -9.95
C LEU A 193 -19.42 -0.66 -10.45
N ASN A 194 -18.42 -0.31 -11.27
CA ASN A 194 -18.30 1.01 -11.85
C ASN A 194 -19.49 1.37 -12.76
N LEU A 195 -19.99 0.40 -13.55
CA LEU A 195 -21.19 0.58 -14.37
C LEU A 195 -22.43 0.84 -13.49
N LEU A 196 -22.60 0.07 -12.43
CA LEU A 196 -23.70 0.24 -11.50
C LEU A 196 -23.69 1.63 -10.85
N THR A 197 -22.53 2.08 -10.43
CA THR A 197 -22.38 3.40 -9.84
C THR A 197 -22.55 4.54 -10.88
N ALA A 198 -22.17 4.32 -12.14
CA ALA A 198 -22.42 5.28 -13.22
C ALA A 198 -23.93 5.50 -13.49
N PHE A 199 -24.77 4.46 -13.26
CA PHE A 199 -26.22 4.64 -13.33
C PHE A 199 -26.77 5.61 -12.28
N LEU A 200 -26.10 5.82 -11.15
CA LEU A 200 -26.50 6.85 -10.17
C LEU A 200 -26.34 8.24 -10.77
N ALA A 201 -25.22 8.50 -11.46
CA ALA A 201 -25.02 9.77 -12.16
C ALA A 201 -26.04 9.96 -13.29
N ALA A 202 -26.33 8.91 -14.05
CA ALA A 202 -27.37 8.92 -15.09
C ALA A 202 -28.77 9.21 -14.50
N ALA A 203 -29.11 8.65 -13.34
CA ALA A 203 -30.36 8.91 -12.65
C ALA A 203 -30.49 10.37 -12.20
N VAL A 204 -29.37 10.98 -11.74
CA VAL A 204 -29.35 12.42 -11.43
C VAL A 204 -29.66 13.26 -12.68
N VAL A 205 -29.01 12.97 -13.81
CA VAL A 205 -29.27 13.67 -15.08
C VAL A 205 -30.74 13.48 -15.50
N GLY A 206 -31.28 12.25 -15.40
CA GLY A 206 -32.67 11.96 -15.70
C GLY A 206 -33.67 12.71 -14.82
N ALA A 207 -33.35 12.98 -13.55
CA ALA A 207 -34.20 13.78 -12.65
C ALA A 207 -34.31 15.27 -13.09
N PHE A 208 -33.39 15.74 -13.93
CA PHE A 208 -33.38 17.11 -14.47
C PHE A 208 -33.69 17.17 -15.98
N GLN A 209 -34.38 16.13 -16.51
CA GLN A 209 -34.69 16.06 -17.94
C GLN A 209 -35.39 17.30 -18.45
N ASP A 210 -36.41 17.82 -17.77
CA ASP A 210 -37.15 19.03 -18.16
C ASP A 210 -36.22 20.27 -18.28
N THR A 211 -35.19 20.35 -17.44
CA THR A 211 -34.21 21.42 -17.50
C THR A 211 -33.31 21.30 -18.72
N LEU A 212 -32.90 20.05 -19.04
CA LEU A 212 -32.09 19.76 -20.22
C LEU A 212 -32.86 19.98 -21.51
N ASP A 213 -34.13 19.61 -21.56
CA ASP A 213 -34.99 19.84 -22.73
C ASP A 213 -35.19 21.35 -23.04
N ARG A 214 -35.22 22.15 -21.99
CA ARG A 214 -35.30 23.62 -22.15
C ARG A 214 -33.95 24.27 -22.47
N LEU A 215 -32.86 23.72 -21.91
CA LEU A 215 -31.52 24.30 -21.97
C LEU A 215 -30.51 23.24 -22.46
N VAL A 216 -30.72 22.76 -23.70
CA VAL A 216 -29.89 21.71 -24.33
C VAL A 216 -28.40 22.05 -24.31
N ILE A 217 -28.05 23.34 -24.34
CA ILE A 217 -26.66 23.82 -24.26
C ILE A 217 -25.93 23.34 -23.02
N LEU A 218 -26.62 23.06 -21.89
CA LEU A 218 -26.01 22.53 -20.67
C LEU A 218 -25.43 21.15 -20.89
N ALA A 219 -26.01 20.34 -21.79
CA ALA A 219 -25.50 19.00 -22.09
C ALA A 219 -24.03 19.00 -22.59
N LEU A 220 -23.62 20.09 -23.28
CA LEU A 220 -22.25 20.28 -23.75
C LEU A 220 -21.24 20.40 -22.59
N PHE A 221 -21.70 20.90 -21.44
CA PHE A 221 -20.84 21.15 -20.29
C PHE A 221 -20.89 20.08 -19.22
N LEU A 222 -21.80 19.10 -19.29
CA LEU A 222 -21.81 17.93 -18.38
C LEU A 222 -20.47 17.21 -18.37
N PRO A 223 -19.89 16.78 -19.52
CA PRO A 223 -18.60 16.12 -19.53
C PRO A 223 -17.43 17.04 -19.09
N VAL A 224 -17.54 18.34 -19.33
CA VAL A 224 -16.51 19.30 -18.89
C VAL A 224 -16.47 19.39 -17.38
N LEU A 225 -17.63 19.51 -16.72
CA LEU A 225 -17.69 19.56 -15.26
C LEU A 225 -17.29 18.23 -14.63
N ALA A 226 -17.84 17.12 -15.12
CA ALA A 226 -17.53 15.78 -14.60
C ALA A 226 -16.03 15.46 -14.74
N GLY A 227 -15.45 15.69 -15.93
CA GLY A 227 -14.03 15.44 -16.17
C GLY A 227 -13.12 16.30 -15.29
N GLN A 228 -13.42 17.59 -15.15
CA GLN A 228 -12.56 18.50 -14.39
C GLN A 228 -12.70 18.31 -12.87
N SER A 229 -13.91 18.07 -12.38
CA SER A 229 -14.14 17.75 -10.96
C SER A 229 -13.51 16.39 -10.62
N GLY A 230 -13.63 15.39 -11.49
CA GLY A 230 -12.99 14.10 -11.36
C GLY A 230 -11.46 14.20 -11.25
N ASN A 231 -10.84 14.99 -12.14
CA ASN A 231 -9.38 15.22 -12.10
C ASN A 231 -8.95 15.89 -10.79
N THR A 232 -9.69 16.91 -10.32
CA THR A 232 -9.41 17.55 -9.03
C THR A 232 -9.47 16.55 -7.87
N GLY A 233 -10.49 15.71 -7.86
CA GLY A 233 -10.64 14.66 -6.86
C GLY A 233 -9.52 13.61 -6.93
N CYS A 234 -9.14 13.17 -8.15
CA CYS A 234 -8.04 12.22 -8.34
C CYS A 234 -6.69 12.76 -7.84
N GLN A 235 -6.42 14.05 -8.01
CA GLN A 235 -5.21 14.68 -7.47
C GLN A 235 -5.20 14.65 -5.93
N ALA A 236 -6.32 15.01 -5.29
CA ALA A 236 -6.47 14.94 -3.84
C ALA A 236 -6.34 13.50 -3.31
N LEU A 237 -6.97 12.54 -4.01
CA LEU A 237 -6.90 11.12 -3.71
C LEU A 237 -5.45 10.60 -3.77
N ALA A 238 -4.73 10.91 -4.85
CA ALA A 238 -3.34 10.46 -5.04
C ALA A 238 -2.40 10.98 -3.95
N VAL A 239 -2.53 12.26 -3.56
CA VAL A 239 -1.75 12.86 -2.48
C VAL A 239 -2.11 12.23 -1.13
N THR A 240 -3.38 12.02 -0.87
CA THR A 240 -3.86 11.40 0.38
C THR A 240 -3.36 9.96 0.52
N LEU A 241 -3.48 9.16 -0.53
CA LEU A 241 -2.97 7.78 -0.54
C LEU A 241 -1.46 7.74 -0.33
N ARG A 242 -0.70 8.62 -1.01
CA ARG A 242 0.74 8.74 -0.80
C ARG A 242 1.08 9.03 0.66
N GLY A 243 0.41 10.02 1.27
CA GLY A 243 0.64 10.38 2.68
C GLY A 243 0.29 9.26 3.66
N ILE A 244 -0.77 8.47 3.37
CA ILE A 244 -1.11 7.27 4.15
C ILE A 244 -0.02 6.21 3.99
N THR A 245 0.40 5.92 2.76
CA THR A 245 1.36 4.87 2.43
C THR A 245 2.77 5.15 2.98
N LEU A 246 3.18 6.42 3.01
CA LEU A 246 4.47 6.85 3.57
C LEU A 246 4.43 7.05 5.09
N GLY A 247 3.26 6.88 5.72
CA GLY A 247 3.11 7.12 7.17
C GLY A 247 3.23 8.58 7.59
N GLU A 248 3.09 9.53 6.66
CA GLU A 248 3.16 10.98 6.93
C GLU A 248 1.92 11.48 7.68
N LEU A 249 0.81 10.75 7.60
CA LEU A 249 -0.44 11.11 8.25
C LEU A 249 -0.42 10.72 9.73
N LYS A 250 -0.01 11.66 10.57
CA LYS A 250 -0.03 11.52 12.02
C LYS A 250 -1.47 11.52 12.55
N PRO A 251 -1.76 10.79 13.65
CA PRO A 251 -3.06 10.85 14.31
C PRO A 251 -3.49 12.31 14.59
N GLY A 252 -4.72 12.67 14.20
CA GLY A 252 -5.27 14.02 14.34
C GLY A 252 -4.92 15.00 13.22
N ALA A 253 -4.08 14.61 12.23
CA ALA A 253 -3.77 15.45 11.07
C ALA A 253 -4.82 15.37 9.95
N GLU A 254 -5.79 14.47 10.05
CA GLU A 254 -6.82 14.22 9.03
C GLU A 254 -7.62 15.48 8.71
N ARG A 255 -8.02 16.24 9.73
CA ARG A 255 -8.77 17.50 9.53
C ARG A 255 -7.96 18.52 8.74
N ARG A 256 -6.66 18.62 9.01
CA ARG A 256 -5.78 19.55 8.30
C ARG A 256 -5.62 19.15 6.83
N LEU A 257 -5.48 17.84 6.55
CA LEU A 257 -5.43 17.31 5.19
C LEU A 257 -6.71 17.62 4.43
N VAL A 258 -7.88 17.28 5.00
CA VAL A 258 -9.18 17.52 4.40
C VAL A 258 -9.41 19.02 4.13
N SER A 259 -9.10 19.89 5.10
CA SER A 259 -9.21 21.34 4.91
C SER A 259 -8.29 21.87 3.80
N LYS A 260 -7.06 21.34 3.72
CA LYS A 260 -6.10 21.69 2.67
C LYS A 260 -6.64 21.31 1.29
N GLU A 261 -7.07 20.06 1.10
CA GLU A 261 -7.54 19.56 -0.19
C GLU A 261 -8.86 20.23 -0.61
N THR A 262 -9.75 20.53 0.35
CA THR A 262 -10.97 21.31 0.10
C THR A 262 -10.64 22.75 -0.33
N GLY A 263 -9.66 23.39 0.32
CA GLY A 263 -9.18 24.73 -0.04
C GLY A 263 -8.51 24.76 -1.43
N LEU A 264 -7.72 23.74 -1.78
CA LEU A 264 -7.17 23.57 -3.12
C LEU A 264 -8.27 23.36 -4.15
N GLY A 265 -9.31 22.59 -3.82
CA GLY A 265 -10.52 22.44 -4.66
C GLY A 265 -11.20 23.77 -4.95
N LEU A 266 -11.34 24.64 -3.94
CA LEU A 266 -11.88 25.99 -4.12
C LEU A 266 -11.02 26.83 -5.09
N LEU A 267 -9.71 26.93 -4.83
CA LEU A 267 -8.82 27.77 -5.65
C LEU A 267 -8.71 27.27 -7.10
N ASN A 268 -8.55 25.98 -7.28
CA ASN A 268 -8.55 25.35 -8.60
C ASN A 268 -9.90 25.51 -9.28
N GLY A 269 -11.00 25.33 -8.55
CA GLY A 269 -12.35 25.50 -9.05
C GLY A 269 -12.62 26.93 -9.55
N VAL A 270 -12.13 27.95 -8.85
CA VAL A 270 -12.21 29.35 -9.32
C VAL A 270 -11.42 29.52 -10.61
N GLY A 271 -10.16 29.08 -10.66
CA GLY A 271 -9.32 29.20 -11.85
C GLY A 271 -9.94 28.52 -13.08
N VAL A 272 -10.26 27.22 -12.95
CA VAL A 272 -10.84 26.45 -14.05
C VAL A 272 -12.26 26.89 -14.37
N GLY A 273 -13.03 27.28 -13.35
CA GLY A 273 -14.41 27.78 -13.50
C GLY A 273 -14.50 29.03 -14.34
N LEU A 274 -13.52 29.95 -14.24
CA LEU A 274 -13.46 31.13 -15.09
C LEU A 274 -13.30 30.73 -16.57
N PHE A 275 -12.46 29.79 -16.89
CA PHE A 275 -12.27 29.28 -18.27
C PHE A 275 -13.54 28.58 -18.78
N ALA A 276 -14.14 27.73 -17.95
CA ALA A 276 -15.37 27.02 -18.31
C ALA A 276 -16.53 28.02 -18.53
N ALA A 277 -16.66 29.05 -17.69
CA ALA A 277 -17.64 30.10 -17.83
C ALA A 277 -17.44 30.94 -19.11
N ALA A 278 -16.18 31.26 -19.43
CA ALA A 278 -15.86 31.95 -20.69
C ALA A 278 -16.25 31.08 -21.90
N GLY A 279 -15.94 29.76 -21.86
CA GLY A 279 -16.38 28.81 -22.89
C GLY A 279 -17.91 28.75 -23.03
N MET A 280 -18.64 28.68 -21.89
CA MET A 280 -20.12 28.73 -21.92
C MET A 280 -20.62 30.03 -22.49
N TYR A 281 -20.05 31.17 -22.10
CA TYR A 281 -20.45 32.48 -22.61
C TYR A 281 -20.33 32.58 -24.14
N VAL A 282 -19.16 32.18 -24.68
CA VAL A 282 -18.93 32.18 -26.13
C VAL A 282 -19.88 31.23 -26.86
N THR A 283 -20.08 30.02 -26.31
CA THR A 283 -20.99 29.02 -26.89
C THR A 283 -22.44 29.53 -26.88
N ALA A 284 -22.86 30.13 -25.77
CA ALA A 284 -24.22 30.70 -25.63
C ALA A 284 -24.48 31.87 -26.58
N LEU A 285 -23.47 32.72 -26.80
CA LEU A 285 -23.57 33.79 -27.83
C LEU A 285 -23.69 33.20 -29.24
N GLY A 286 -22.87 32.19 -29.57
CA GLY A 286 -22.90 31.53 -30.87
C GLY A 286 -24.22 30.80 -31.15
N GLN A 287 -24.91 30.34 -30.11
CA GLN A 287 -26.23 29.70 -30.21
C GLN A 287 -27.38 30.66 -29.96
N HIS A 288 -27.14 31.98 -29.92
CA HIS A 288 -28.15 33.04 -29.73
C HIS A 288 -29.04 32.82 -28.49
N GLN A 289 -28.44 32.29 -27.38
CA GLN A 289 -29.17 32.10 -26.13
C GLN A 289 -29.57 33.46 -25.53
N SER A 290 -30.75 33.52 -24.88
CA SER A 290 -31.28 34.75 -24.31
C SER A 290 -30.50 35.31 -23.12
N GLN A 291 -29.79 34.43 -22.36
CA GLN A 291 -29.13 34.82 -21.11
C GLN A 291 -27.69 34.27 -21.03
N PRO A 292 -26.76 34.65 -21.94
CA PRO A 292 -25.41 34.08 -21.99
C PRO A 292 -24.60 34.27 -20.71
N LEU A 293 -24.71 35.44 -20.08
CA LEU A 293 -24.01 35.74 -18.82
C LEU A 293 -24.50 34.87 -17.65
N LEU A 294 -25.81 34.64 -17.58
CA LEU A 294 -26.39 33.83 -16.51
C LEU A 294 -25.99 32.36 -16.67
N LEU A 295 -25.98 31.82 -17.89
CA LEU A 295 -25.49 30.50 -18.22
C LEU A 295 -24.00 30.34 -17.83
N ALA A 296 -23.17 31.33 -18.19
CA ALA A 296 -21.77 31.35 -17.80
C ALA A 296 -21.57 31.38 -16.28
N PHE A 297 -22.36 32.18 -15.58
CA PHE A 297 -22.32 32.24 -14.12
C PHE A 297 -22.75 30.91 -13.45
N VAL A 298 -23.77 30.25 -13.98
CA VAL A 298 -24.21 28.93 -13.51
C VAL A 298 -23.07 27.89 -13.66
N VAL A 299 -22.42 27.85 -14.83
CA VAL A 299 -21.29 26.96 -15.08
C VAL A 299 -20.11 27.28 -14.14
N PHE A 300 -19.80 28.57 -13.94
CA PHE A 300 -18.79 29.01 -13.00
C PHE A 300 -19.06 28.49 -11.59
N LEU A 301 -20.25 28.77 -11.08
CA LEU A 301 -20.62 28.39 -9.71
C LEU A 301 -20.68 26.88 -9.55
N ALA A 302 -21.20 26.15 -10.53
CA ALA A 302 -21.21 24.68 -10.55
C ALA A 302 -19.78 24.10 -10.55
N MET A 303 -18.87 24.67 -11.33
CA MET A 303 -17.47 24.22 -11.38
C MET A 303 -16.77 24.44 -10.04
N VAL A 304 -16.89 25.61 -9.44
CA VAL A 304 -16.27 25.92 -8.14
C VAL A 304 -16.77 24.97 -7.06
N THR A 305 -18.08 24.82 -6.94
CA THR A 305 -18.69 23.96 -5.90
C THR A 305 -18.39 22.49 -6.14
N SER A 306 -18.34 22.04 -7.40
CA SER A 306 -17.94 20.67 -7.76
C SER A 306 -16.48 20.38 -7.41
N CYS A 307 -15.56 21.29 -7.68
CA CYS A 307 -14.14 21.12 -7.33
C CYS A 307 -13.92 21.12 -5.81
N ILE A 308 -14.67 21.90 -5.04
CA ILE A 308 -14.65 21.84 -3.57
C ILE A 308 -15.09 20.45 -3.08
N ALA A 309 -16.23 19.95 -3.58
CA ALA A 309 -16.73 18.63 -3.23
C ALA A 309 -15.77 17.50 -3.65
N SER A 310 -15.10 17.66 -4.78
CA SER A 310 -14.12 16.71 -5.31
C SER A 310 -12.85 16.65 -4.44
N GLY A 311 -12.30 17.80 -4.05
CA GLY A 311 -11.15 17.84 -3.13
C GLY A 311 -11.48 17.22 -1.78
N LEU A 312 -12.67 17.52 -1.25
CA LEU A 312 -13.19 16.91 -0.03
C LEU A 312 -13.30 15.38 -0.18
N SER A 313 -13.97 14.90 -1.23
CA SER A 313 -14.18 13.46 -1.48
C SER A 313 -12.87 12.72 -1.69
N GLY A 314 -11.93 13.30 -2.46
CA GLY A 314 -10.61 12.71 -2.72
C GLY A 314 -9.78 12.50 -1.45
N ALA A 315 -9.93 13.37 -0.46
CA ALA A 315 -9.29 13.18 0.83
C ALA A 315 -10.08 12.23 1.75
N MET A 316 -11.41 12.34 1.78
CA MET A 316 -12.24 11.58 2.73
C MET A 316 -12.40 10.10 2.37
N ILE A 317 -12.48 9.74 1.10
CA ILE A 317 -12.70 8.35 0.67
C ILE A 317 -11.60 7.42 1.21
N PRO A 318 -10.30 7.65 0.97
CA PRO A 318 -9.25 6.77 1.48
C PRO A 318 -9.15 6.78 3.00
N LEU A 319 -9.42 7.92 3.66
CA LEU A 319 -9.45 8.00 5.11
C LEU A 319 -10.60 7.15 5.71
N THR A 320 -11.74 7.15 5.05
CA THR A 320 -12.90 6.36 5.45
C THR A 320 -12.63 4.86 5.28
N LEU A 321 -12.07 4.44 4.13
CA LEU A 321 -11.68 3.06 3.89
C LEU A 321 -10.69 2.57 4.96
N LYS A 322 -9.66 3.37 5.24
CA LYS A 322 -8.69 3.09 6.31
C LYS A 322 -9.36 2.93 7.68
N ARG A 323 -10.32 3.79 8.02
CA ARG A 323 -11.04 3.72 9.30
C ARG A 323 -11.85 2.44 9.46
N PHE A 324 -12.35 1.88 8.36
CA PHE A 324 -13.04 0.58 8.35
C PHE A 324 -12.09 -0.62 8.25
N GLY A 325 -10.78 -0.42 8.29
CA GLY A 325 -9.78 -1.50 8.17
C GLY A 325 -9.63 -2.06 6.76
N LEU A 326 -10.14 -1.35 5.76
CA LEU A 326 -9.99 -1.69 4.34
C LEU A 326 -8.74 -1.04 3.75
N ASP A 327 -8.19 -1.63 2.68
CA ASP A 327 -7.09 -1.01 1.94
C ASP A 327 -7.57 0.33 1.34
N PRO A 328 -6.96 1.48 1.72
CA PRO A 328 -7.38 2.79 1.25
C PRO A 328 -7.32 2.97 -0.27
N ALA A 329 -6.50 2.18 -0.97
CA ALA A 329 -6.39 2.23 -2.43
C ALA A 329 -7.52 1.48 -3.13
N THR A 330 -8.12 0.46 -2.48
CA THR A 330 -9.06 -0.46 -3.12
C THR A 330 -10.24 0.29 -3.74
N ALA A 331 -10.32 0.29 -5.07
CA ALA A 331 -11.38 0.89 -5.88
C ALA A 331 -11.72 2.34 -5.52
N SER A 332 -10.82 3.05 -4.83
CA SER A 332 -11.06 4.40 -4.33
C SER A 332 -11.38 5.40 -5.44
N ALA A 333 -10.80 5.24 -6.64
CA ALA A 333 -11.11 6.06 -7.79
C ALA A 333 -12.54 5.81 -8.32
N ILE A 334 -13.07 4.59 -8.22
CA ILE A 334 -14.45 4.26 -8.64
C ILE A 334 -15.46 5.00 -7.75
N PHE A 335 -15.26 4.95 -6.43
CA PHE A 335 -16.11 5.69 -5.50
C PHE A 335 -15.98 7.20 -5.68
N LEU A 336 -14.76 7.67 -5.95
CA LEU A 336 -14.50 9.09 -6.19
C LEU A 336 -15.21 9.58 -7.46
N THR A 337 -15.03 8.91 -8.60
CA THR A 337 -15.66 9.33 -9.86
C THR A 337 -17.17 9.33 -9.74
N THR A 338 -17.75 8.33 -9.09
CA THR A 338 -19.18 8.31 -8.80
C THR A 338 -19.62 9.55 -8.00
N ALA A 339 -18.93 9.87 -6.91
CA ALA A 339 -19.24 11.01 -6.08
C ALA A 339 -19.11 12.33 -6.86
N THR A 340 -18.03 12.48 -7.63
CA THR A 340 -17.78 13.70 -8.40
C THR A 340 -18.77 13.88 -9.55
N ASP A 341 -19.17 12.81 -10.24
CA ASP A 341 -20.14 12.85 -11.33
C ASP A 341 -21.53 13.22 -10.83
N VAL A 342 -22.01 12.53 -9.78
CA VAL A 342 -23.30 12.83 -9.15
C VAL A 342 -23.37 14.27 -8.68
N VAL A 343 -22.33 14.74 -7.98
CA VAL A 343 -22.31 16.11 -7.44
C VAL A 343 -22.18 17.14 -8.54
N SER A 344 -21.29 16.96 -9.52
CA SER A 344 -21.07 17.99 -10.57
C SER A 344 -22.26 18.13 -11.50
N MET A 345 -22.85 17.01 -11.94
CA MET A 345 -24.05 17.03 -12.78
C MET A 345 -25.25 17.56 -12.02
N GLY A 346 -25.44 17.12 -10.77
CA GLY A 346 -26.51 17.61 -9.92
C GLY A 346 -26.42 19.11 -9.61
N LEU A 347 -25.21 19.62 -9.35
CA LEU A 347 -24.98 21.04 -9.12
C LEU A 347 -25.24 21.90 -10.39
N LEU A 348 -24.71 21.44 -11.54
CA LEU A 348 -24.94 22.18 -12.80
C LEU A 348 -26.42 22.27 -13.12
N LEU A 349 -27.12 21.14 -13.14
CA LEU A 349 -28.52 21.08 -13.53
C LEU A 349 -29.45 21.71 -12.46
N GLY A 350 -29.12 21.48 -11.17
CA GLY A 350 -29.85 22.05 -10.05
C GLY A 350 -29.75 23.59 -10.01
N LEU A 351 -28.55 24.16 -10.17
CA LEU A 351 -28.35 25.60 -10.24
C LEU A 351 -29.03 26.20 -11.47
N ALA A 352 -28.97 25.53 -12.63
CA ALA A 352 -29.65 25.95 -13.82
C ALA A 352 -31.18 26.00 -13.62
N THR A 353 -31.74 24.95 -12.98
CA THR A 353 -33.17 24.86 -12.68
C THR A 353 -33.65 26.00 -11.77
N ILE A 354 -32.82 26.38 -10.78
CA ILE A 354 -33.18 27.42 -9.80
C ILE A 354 -32.98 28.82 -10.36
N LEU A 355 -31.87 29.03 -11.08
CA LEU A 355 -31.45 30.39 -11.48
C LEU A 355 -31.96 30.83 -12.86
N ILE A 356 -32.23 29.88 -13.77
CA ILE A 356 -32.69 30.15 -15.13
C ILE A 356 -34.15 29.73 -15.23
N ARG A 357 -35.04 30.71 -15.08
CA ARG A 357 -36.49 30.54 -15.19
C ARG A 357 -37.00 30.77 -16.60
#